data_5a29db30de8039466debbb73e0ff9f85
#
_entry.id   5a29db30de8039466debbb73e0ff9f85
#
_cell.length_a   1.000
_cell.length_b   1.000
_cell.length_c   1.000
_cell.angle_alpha   90.00
_cell.angle_beta   90.00
_cell.angle_gamma   90.00
#
_symmetry.space_group_name_H-M   'P 1'
#
loop_
_entity.id
_entity.type
_entity.pdbx_description
1 polymer ?
#
loop_
_entity_poly.entity_id
_entity_poly.type
_entity_poly.pdbx_seq_one_letter_code
_entity_poly.pdbx_strand_id
1 'polypeptide(L)'
;MLQQVDSNLHKKLLTREELDAYDPESESWQKQFARRYTHHSELTGVLNNLENVNETVYNKFAIAISPTMVKLMDRDDPNCPIRLQYLPSHHEESKPGFATSLDQLGEEGDTIAGTSVVHRYPRRVLFLVSNTCSTLCRFCTRKRMVSQPAGTVAKDQIEASIDYIAGNQDIEDVLLSGGDPLTFTDERLDHILGELRRRAPHVRFLRIGSRMVVQMPTRVTPELCAMLEKHRVQMINIHIDHPKEITPLLRERVKLIQKAGIMMGLQTVCLKGVNDSVEVMRELFMQSIEMGVRPYYVYSTDMVEGAHHFIVPHRRMLELYEGLRGWISGPAVPTFIVDGMGGLGKLPIIPSYVREEARPDGSGTTVKCRNYKGMTVEMPGLGQDFSLPTQSN
;
A
#
# COMPACT_ATOMS: atom_id res chain seq x y z
N MET A 1 -19.55 -4.87 22.56
CA MET A 1 -20.45 -4.40 21.49
C MET A 1 -19.61 -3.64 20.49
N LEU A 2 -19.47 -4.17 19.29
CA LEU A 2 -18.85 -3.46 18.17
C LEU A 2 -19.83 -2.33 17.80
N GLN A 3 -19.47 -1.07 18.04
CA GLN A 3 -20.14 0.01 17.34
C GLN A 3 -19.71 -0.09 15.87
N GLN A 4 -20.45 -0.91 15.11
CA GLN A 4 -20.63 -0.71 13.70
C GLN A 4 -21.13 0.73 13.52
N VAL A 5 -20.56 1.45 12.57
CA VAL A 5 -21.15 2.69 12.09
C VAL A 5 -22.64 2.48 11.96
N ASP A 6 -23.41 3.32 12.66
CA ASP A 6 -24.84 3.17 12.89
C ASP A 6 -25.57 2.77 11.60
N SER A 7 -26.11 1.55 11.54
CA SER A 7 -26.84 1.01 10.41
C SER A 7 -28.15 1.78 10.11
N ASN A 8 -28.50 2.75 10.95
CA ASN A 8 -29.67 3.62 10.81
C ASN A 8 -29.41 4.91 10.02
N LEU A 9 -28.17 5.19 9.61
CA LEU A 9 -27.92 6.21 8.60
C LEU A 9 -28.42 5.66 7.26
N HIS A 10 -29.64 6.02 6.87
CA HIS A 10 -30.15 5.73 5.53
C HIS A 10 -29.08 6.17 4.53
N LYS A 11 -28.51 5.19 3.80
CA LYS A 11 -27.44 5.39 2.80
C LYS A 11 -27.99 6.28 1.68
N LYS A 12 -27.89 7.59 1.83
CA LYS A 12 -28.20 8.52 0.75
C LYS A 12 -26.92 8.68 -0.09
N LEU A 13 -26.89 8.02 -1.25
CA LEU A 13 -25.83 8.22 -2.23
C LEU A 13 -25.91 9.62 -2.83
N LEU A 14 -24.78 10.13 -3.26
CA LEU A 14 -24.72 11.38 -3.99
C LEU A 14 -25.17 11.16 -5.43
N THR A 15 -26.03 12.04 -5.95
CA THR A 15 -26.33 12.13 -7.38
C THR A 15 -25.10 12.65 -8.13
N ARG A 16 -25.15 12.63 -9.44
CA ARG A 16 -24.08 13.19 -10.30
C ARG A 16 -23.80 14.66 -9.99
N GLU A 17 -24.83 15.48 -9.89
CA GLU A 17 -24.73 16.91 -9.58
C GLU A 17 -24.18 17.15 -8.16
N GLU A 18 -24.70 16.40 -7.19
CA GLU A 18 -24.21 16.44 -5.80
C GLU A 18 -22.73 16.02 -5.72
N LEU A 19 -22.30 15.02 -6.51
CA LEU A 19 -20.91 14.58 -6.53
C LEU A 19 -19.96 15.61 -7.15
N ASP A 20 -20.40 16.35 -8.19
CA ASP A 20 -19.62 17.43 -8.79
C ASP A 20 -19.37 18.56 -7.80
N ALA A 21 -20.42 18.93 -7.06
CA ALA A 21 -20.37 19.94 -6.01
C ALA A 21 -19.81 19.42 -4.68
N TYR A 22 -19.53 18.12 -4.58
CA TYR A 22 -19.17 17.48 -3.32
C TYR A 22 -17.87 18.04 -2.74
N ASP A 23 -17.96 18.57 -1.54
CA ASP A 23 -16.83 18.90 -0.68
C ASP A 23 -16.70 17.84 0.40
N PRO A 24 -15.61 17.06 0.42
CA PRO A 24 -15.39 16.05 1.47
C PRO A 24 -15.38 16.64 2.89
N GLU A 25 -15.02 17.91 3.07
CA GLU A 25 -14.99 18.55 4.39
C GLU A 25 -16.38 18.97 4.90
N SER A 26 -17.41 18.94 4.04
CA SER A 26 -18.79 19.26 4.43
C SER A 26 -19.44 18.20 5.34
N GLU A 27 -18.82 17.04 5.49
CA GLU A 27 -19.34 15.96 6.34
C GLU A 27 -18.22 15.16 7.03
N SER A 28 -18.58 14.49 8.14
CA SER A 28 -17.62 13.63 8.85
C SER A 28 -17.18 12.43 8.00
N TRP A 29 -15.98 11.90 8.27
CA TRP A 29 -15.47 10.72 7.58
C TRP A 29 -16.36 9.49 7.78
N GLN A 30 -17.06 9.38 8.92
CA GLN A 30 -18.01 8.29 9.19
C GLN A 30 -19.22 8.35 8.23
N LYS A 31 -19.72 9.55 7.93
CA LYS A 31 -20.79 9.73 6.95
C LYS A 31 -20.32 9.39 5.55
N GLN A 32 -19.12 9.84 5.15
CA GLN A 32 -18.50 9.45 3.88
C GLN A 32 -18.33 7.94 3.77
N PHE A 33 -17.89 7.29 4.85
CA PHE A 33 -17.74 5.84 4.92
C PHE A 33 -19.09 5.12 4.75
N ALA A 34 -20.17 5.62 5.33
CA ALA A 34 -21.52 5.08 5.18
C ALA A 34 -22.05 5.25 3.75
N ARG A 35 -21.63 6.31 3.03
CA ARG A 35 -22.06 6.63 1.67
C ARG A 35 -21.23 5.97 0.57
N ARG A 36 -20.40 4.98 0.89
CA ARG A 36 -19.62 4.28 -0.15
C ARG A 36 -20.53 3.61 -1.17
N TYR A 37 -20.11 3.65 -2.42
CA TYR A 37 -20.75 2.92 -3.51
C TYR A 37 -20.34 1.46 -3.39
N THR A 38 -21.32 0.57 -3.24
CA THR A 38 -21.09 -0.86 -2.95
C THR A 38 -21.76 -1.79 -3.96
N HIS A 39 -22.54 -1.24 -4.89
CA HIS A 39 -23.21 -1.97 -5.95
C HIS A 39 -23.00 -1.30 -7.30
N HIS A 40 -23.00 -2.11 -8.37
CA HIS A 40 -22.87 -1.60 -9.74
C HIS A 40 -23.97 -0.59 -10.09
N SER A 41 -25.22 -0.91 -9.75
CA SER A 41 -26.35 -0.03 -10.00
C SER A 41 -26.24 1.34 -9.37
N GLU A 42 -25.46 1.49 -8.30
CA GLU A 42 -25.20 2.77 -7.65
C GLU A 42 -24.22 3.64 -8.45
N LEU A 43 -23.38 3.03 -9.29
CA LEU A 43 -22.40 3.73 -10.13
C LEU A 43 -22.95 4.17 -11.47
N THR A 44 -23.99 3.49 -12.00
CA THR A 44 -24.58 3.81 -13.31
C THR A 44 -25.17 5.21 -13.38
N GLY A 45 -25.56 5.79 -12.25
CA GLY A 45 -26.06 7.18 -12.14
C GLY A 45 -24.96 8.26 -12.15
N VAL A 46 -23.71 7.87 -11.94
CA VAL A 46 -22.60 8.83 -11.75
C VAL A 46 -21.42 8.62 -12.70
N LEU A 47 -21.26 7.43 -13.29
CA LEU A 47 -20.25 7.10 -14.29
C LEU A 47 -20.90 6.58 -15.57
N ASN A 48 -20.31 6.91 -16.72
CA ASN A 48 -20.68 6.37 -18.03
C ASN A 48 -19.73 5.21 -18.41
N ASN A 49 -20.05 4.50 -19.50
CA ASN A 49 -19.19 3.44 -20.09
C ASN A 49 -18.78 2.38 -19.05
N LEU A 50 -19.81 1.75 -18.44
CA LEU A 50 -19.66 0.68 -17.45
C LEU A 50 -19.93 -0.71 -18.05
N GLU A 51 -20.06 -0.85 -19.38
CA GLU A 51 -20.43 -2.09 -20.07
C GLU A 51 -19.39 -3.21 -19.88
N ASN A 52 -18.14 -2.83 -19.60
CA ASN A 52 -17.06 -3.76 -19.31
C ASN A 52 -17.02 -4.20 -17.83
N VAL A 53 -17.94 -3.72 -17.02
CA VAL A 53 -18.04 -4.05 -15.61
C VAL A 53 -19.00 -5.21 -15.45
N ASN A 54 -18.47 -6.41 -15.20
CA ASN A 54 -19.25 -7.64 -15.15
C ASN A 54 -19.84 -7.87 -13.75
N GLU A 55 -21.16 -8.09 -13.66
CA GLU A 55 -21.83 -8.39 -12.39
C GLU A 55 -21.34 -9.69 -11.73
N THR A 56 -20.89 -10.67 -12.53
CA THR A 56 -20.36 -11.93 -11.97
C THR A 56 -19.09 -11.72 -11.16
N VAL A 57 -18.25 -10.75 -11.55
CA VAL A 57 -17.05 -10.36 -10.80
C VAL A 57 -17.40 -9.76 -9.43
N TYR A 58 -18.55 -9.06 -9.32
CA TYR A 58 -19.01 -8.52 -8.03
C TYR A 58 -19.32 -9.60 -7.02
N ASN A 59 -19.86 -10.73 -7.47
CA ASN A 59 -20.19 -11.84 -6.58
C ASN A 59 -18.95 -12.51 -6.00
N LYS A 60 -17.81 -12.38 -6.68
CA LYS A 60 -16.55 -12.96 -6.26
C LYS A 60 -15.73 -12.00 -5.38
N PHE A 61 -15.68 -10.74 -5.76
CA PHE A 61 -14.91 -9.71 -5.06
C PHE A 61 -15.76 -8.44 -4.88
N ALA A 62 -16.16 -8.17 -3.66
CA ALA A 62 -16.96 -7.00 -3.32
C ALA A 62 -16.34 -5.68 -3.83
N ILE A 63 -17.18 -4.68 -4.02
CA ILE A 63 -16.76 -3.29 -4.19
C ILE A 63 -17.15 -2.46 -2.98
N ALA A 64 -16.35 -1.47 -2.69
CA ALA A 64 -16.70 -0.35 -1.83
C ALA A 64 -15.83 0.83 -2.28
N ILE A 65 -16.43 1.94 -2.67
CA ILE A 65 -15.71 3.10 -3.20
C ILE A 65 -16.22 4.36 -2.50
N SER A 66 -15.32 5.11 -1.89
CA SER A 66 -15.67 6.37 -1.22
C SER A 66 -16.15 7.42 -2.22
N PRO A 67 -17.04 8.35 -1.86
CA PRO A 67 -17.44 9.46 -2.72
C PRO A 67 -16.25 10.28 -3.23
N THR A 68 -15.22 10.46 -2.40
CA THR A 68 -13.97 11.14 -2.78
C THR A 68 -13.29 10.46 -3.96
N MET A 69 -13.18 9.12 -3.95
CA MET A 69 -12.57 8.38 -5.06
C MET A 69 -13.44 8.38 -6.32
N VAL A 70 -14.77 8.27 -6.18
CA VAL A 70 -15.68 8.37 -7.35
C VAL A 70 -15.58 9.75 -7.99
N LYS A 71 -15.47 10.82 -7.20
CA LYS A 71 -15.28 12.18 -7.72
C LYS A 71 -13.98 12.35 -8.52
N LEU A 72 -12.92 11.62 -8.18
CA LEU A 72 -11.64 11.65 -8.91
C LEU A 72 -11.64 10.84 -10.21
N MET A 73 -12.65 9.99 -10.42
CA MET A 73 -12.78 9.20 -11.64
C MET A 73 -13.21 10.09 -12.80
N ASP A 74 -12.56 9.93 -13.95
CA ASP A 74 -13.10 10.44 -15.20
C ASP A 74 -14.40 9.69 -15.52
N ARG A 75 -15.46 10.44 -15.84
CA ARG A 75 -16.80 9.87 -16.03
C ARG A 75 -16.94 9.07 -17.30
N ASP A 76 -16.22 9.48 -18.34
CA ASP A 76 -16.40 9.00 -19.69
C ASP A 76 -15.27 8.08 -20.13
N ASP A 77 -14.07 8.22 -19.54
CA ASP A 77 -12.90 7.41 -19.88
C ASP A 77 -12.86 6.09 -19.10
N PRO A 78 -13.15 4.94 -19.73
CA PRO A 78 -13.05 3.64 -19.08
C PRO A 78 -11.61 3.26 -18.68
N ASN A 79 -10.61 3.92 -19.30
CA ASN A 79 -9.19 3.71 -19.01
C ASN A 79 -8.64 4.71 -17.97
N CYS A 80 -9.51 5.50 -17.37
CA CYS A 80 -9.10 6.40 -16.29
C CYS A 80 -8.34 5.63 -15.19
N PRO A 81 -7.11 6.03 -14.84
CA PRO A 81 -6.27 5.29 -13.90
C PRO A 81 -6.90 5.15 -12.51
N ILE A 82 -7.83 6.04 -12.11
CA ILE A 82 -8.56 5.90 -10.86
C ILE A 82 -9.67 4.86 -11.01
N ARG A 83 -10.38 4.82 -12.14
CA ARG A 83 -11.40 3.79 -12.40
C ARG A 83 -10.79 2.39 -12.42
N LEU A 84 -9.68 2.20 -13.13
CA LEU A 84 -8.99 0.91 -13.23
C LEU A 84 -8.61 0.32 -11.87
N GLN A 85 -8.28 1.17 -10.89
CA GLN A 85 -7.89 0.72 -9.56
C GLN A 85 -9.05 0.19 -8.70
N TYR A 86 -10.28 0.63 -8.97
CA TYR A 86 -11.42 0.40 -8.07
C TYR A 86 -12.63 -0.25 -8.70
N LEU A 87 -12.82 -0.12 -10.02
CA LEU A 87 -13.93 -0.77 -10.71
C LEU A 87 -13.58 -2.19 -11.11
N PRO A 88 -14.49 -3.15 -10.90
CA PRO A 88 -14.32 -4.50 -11.38
C PRO A 88 -14.20 -4.54 -12.91
N SER A 89 -13.48 -5.53 -13.42
CA SER A 89 -13.29 -5.74 -14.84
C SER A 89 -13.48 -7.22 -15.19
N HIS A 90 -14.02 -7.51 -16.37
CA HIS A 90 -14.09 -8.87 -16.91
C HIS A 90 -12.71 -9.55 -17.00
N HIS A 91 -11.63 -8.78 -17.03
CA HIS A 91 -10.28 -9.31 -16.98
C HIS A 91 -9.98 -10.08 -15.68
N GLU A 92 -10.69 -9.80 -14.59
CA GLU A 92 -10.52 -10.49 -13.31
C GLU A 92 -10.95 -11.97 -13.38
N GLU A 93 -11.82 -12.33 -14.32
CA GLU A 93 -12.31 -13.71 -14.53
C GLU A 93 -11.42 -14.51 -15.48
N SER A 94 -10.60 -13.83 -16.31
CA SER A 94 -9.73 -14.52 -17.26
C SER A 94 -8.66 -15.33 -16.52
N LYS A 95 -8.30 -16.48 -17.10
CA LYS A 95 -7.26 -17.36 -16.55
C LYS A 95 -5.92 -16.96 -17.16
N PRO A 96 -4.95 -16.49 -16.37
CA PRO A 96 -3.60 -16.26 -16.88
C PRO A 96 -2.93 -17.60 -17.22
N GLY A 97 -1.91 -17.55 -18.09
CA GLY A 97 -1.11 -18.72 -18.43
C GLY A 97 -0.13 -19.20 -17.34
N PHE A 98 -0.32 -18.75 -16.11
CA PHE A 98 0.51 -19.05 -14.93
C PHE A 98 -0.36 -19.22 -13.69
N ALA A 99 0.20 -19.82 -12.64
CA ALA A 99 -0.52 -20.06 -11.38
C ALA A 99 -0.77 -18.74 -10.63
N THR A 100 -1.99 -18.59 -10.12
CA THR A 100 -2.37 -17.55 -9.16
C THR A 100 -2.78 -18.20 -7.85
N SER A 101 -2.67 -17.45 -6.75
CA SER A 101 -3.02 -17.94 -5.41
C SER A 101 -3.91 -16.92 -4.69
N LEU A 102 -4.75 -17.38 -3.79
CA LEU A 102 -5.46 -16.52 -2.86
C LEU A 102 -4.53 -15.99 -1.75
N ASP A 103 -3.46 -16.71 -1.42
CA ASP A 103 -2.42 -16.32 -0.47
C ASP A 103 -1.03 -16.44 -1.10
N GLN A 104 -0.74 -15.58 -2.08
CA GLN A 104 0.57 -15.58 -2.74
C GLN A 104 1.70 -15.32 -1.77
N LEU A 105 1.48 -14.45 -0.78
CA LEU A 105 2.50 -14.07 0.18
C LEU A 105 2.77 -15.16 1.23
N GLY A 106 1.92 -16.20 1.33
CA GLY A 106 2.07 -17.23 2.37
C GLY A 106 1.85 -16.69 3.78
N GLU A 107 1.01 -15.67 3.93
CA GLU A 107 0.75 -15.04 5.23
C GLU A 107 0.11 -16.01 6.23
N GLU A 108 -0.70 -16.95 5.74
CA GLU A 108 -1.33 -17.96 6.60
C GLU A 108 -0.28 -18.86 7.30
N GLY A 109 0.78 -19.22 6.58
CA GLY A 109 1.89 -20.03 7.15
C GLY A 109 2.73 -19.28 8.18
N ASP A 110 2.81 -17.94 8.07
CA ASP A 110 3.57 -17.09 8.99
C ASP A 110 2.69 -16.47 10.10
N THR A 111 1.38 -16.74 10.07
CA THR A 111 0.45 -16.24 11.09
C THR A 111 0.57 -17.06 12.37
N ILE A 112 0.84 -16.39 13.48
CA ILE A 112 0.92 -17.01 14.80
C ILE A 112 -0.46 -17.51 15.22
N ALA A 113 -0.56 -18.78 15.56
CA ALA A 113 -1.83 -19.44 15.91
C ALA A 113 -2.61 -18.66 17.00
N GLY A 114 -3.90 -18.47 16.78
CA GLY A 114 -4.80 -17.76 17.71
C GLY A 114 -4.64 -16.22 17.71
N THR A 115 -3.72 -15.69 16.90
CA THR A 115 -3.49 -14.24 16.78
C THR A 115 -3.80 -13.72 15.39
N SER A 116 -3.66 -12.43 15.19
CA SER A 116 -3.64 -11.76 13.88
C SER A 116 -2.26 -11.18 13.53
N VAL A 117 -1.20 -11.78 14.06
CA VAL A 117 0.20 -11.41 13.81
C VAL A 117 0.81 -12.30 12.77
N VAL A 118 1.31 -11.71 11.68
CA VAL A 118 2.16 -12.37 10.69
C VAL A 118 3.61 -12.10 11.03
N HIS A 119 4.39 -13.15 11.38
CA HIS A 119 5.76 -13.01 11.86
C HIS A 119 6.75 -13.73 10.95
N ARG A 120 7.09 -13.10 9.84
CA ARG A 120 8.05 -13.61 8.84
C ARG A 120 9.49 -13.23 9.13
N TYR A 121 9.71 -12.02 9.64
CA TYR A 121 11.05 -11.48 9.82
C TYR A 121 11.42 -11.45 11.30
N PRO A 122 12.64 -11.80 11.69
CA PRO A 122 13.00 -12.04 13.10
C PRO A 122 12.65 -10.88 14.04
N ARG A 123 12.76 -9.61 13.60
CA ARG A 123 12.61 -8.44 14.46
C ARG A 123 11.41 -7.56 14.14
N ARG A 124 10.58 -7.96 13.19
CA ARG A 124 9.41 -7.16 12.80
C ARG A 124 8.20 -8.01 12.49
N VAL A 125 7.05 -7.52 12.88
CA VAL A 125 5.77 -8.19 12.66
C VAL A 125 4.80 -7.29 11.93
N LEU A 126 3.88 -7.95 11.22
CA LEU A 126 2.69 -7.34 10.67
C LEU A 126 1.51 -7.69 11.59
N PHE A 127 0.87 -6.69 12.17
CA PHE A 127 -0.28 -6.85 13.04
C PHE A 127 -1.55 -6.47 12.26
N LEU A 128 -2.32 -7.47 11.85
CA LEU A 128 -3.56 -7.31 11.09
C LEU A 128 -4.71 -6.99 12.06
N VAL A 129 -5.01 -5.69 12.21
CA VAL A 129 -6.02 -5.27 13.20
C VAL A 129 -7.43 -5.16 12.64
N SER A 130 -7.58 -5.02 11.31
CA SER A 130 -8.86 -4.80 10.64
C SER A 130 -8.95 -5.58 9.33
N ASN A 131 -10.16 -6.00 8.94
CA ASN A 131 -10.46 -6.54 7.60
C ASN A 131 -11.33 -5.59 6.77
N THR A 132 -11.48 -4.35 7.23
CA THR A 132 -12.31 -3.33 6.59
C THR A 132 -11.42 -2.28 5.93
N CYS A 133 -11.84 -1.81 4.74
CA CYS A 133 -11.21 -0.69 4.03
C CYS A 133 -12.25 0.37 3.69
N SER A 134 -11.82 1.63 3.57
CA SER A 134 -12.67 2.73 3.09
C SER A 134 -13.02 2.57 1.61
N THR A 135 -12.09 2.05 0.81
CA THR A 135 -12.27 1.74 -0.60
C THR A 135 -11.50 0.47 -0.92
N LEU A 136 -12.11 -0.46 -1.68
CA LEU A 136 -11.52 -1.75 -2.02
C LEU A 136 -10.75 -1.66 -3.34
N CYS A 137 -9.45 -1.91 -3.29
CA CYS A 137 -8.57 -1.92 -4.45
C CYS A 137 -8.71 -3.23 -5.24
N ARG A 138 -8.78 -3.17 -6.59
CA ARG A 138 -8.92 -4.38 -7.43
C ARG A 138 -7.67 -5.25 -7.46
N PHE A 139 -6.49 -4.69 -7.19
CA PHE A 139 -5.20 -5.39 -7.11
C PHE A 139 -4.80 -5.81 -5.69
N CYS A 140 -5.72 -5.74 -4.71
CA CYS A 140 -5.41 -6.01 -3.30
C CYS A 140 -4.90 -7.44 -3.09
N THR A 141 -3.72 -7.58 -2.48
CA THR A 141 -3.13 -8.88 -2.12
C THR A 141 -4.00 -9.67 -1.14
N ARG A 142 -4.77 -8.97 -0.30
CA ARG A 142 -5.66 -9.56 0.71
C ARG A 142 -7.13 -9.56 0.30
N LYS A 143 -7.43 -9.62 -1.01
CA LYS A 143 -8.82 -9.69 -1.52
C LYS A 143 -9.66 -10.73 -0.77
N ARG A 144 -9.06 -11.91 -0.50
CA ARG A 144 -9.73 -13.01 0.21
C ARG A 144 -10.22 -12.63 1.62
N MET A 145 -9.56 -11.67 2.27
CA MET A 145 -9.89 -11.23 3.63
C MET A 145 -10.80 -10.01 3.65
N VAL A 146 -10.48 -8.98 2.85
CA VAL A 146 -11.17 -7.68 2.90
C VAL A 146 -12.47 -7.66 2.10
N SER A 147 -12.68 -8.63 1.22
CA SER A 147 -13.91 -8.75 0.41
C SER A 147 -15.01 -9.58 1.08
N GLN A 148 -14.73 -10.20 2.24
CA GLN A 148 -15.66 -11.11 2.90
C GLN A 148 -16.47 -10.40 4.00
N PRO A 149 -17.80 -10.62 4.09
CA PRO A 149 -18.63 -10.00 5.13
C PRO A 149 -18.27 -10.42 6.56
N ALA A 150 -17.62 -11.59 6.72
CA ALA A 150 -17.38 -12.23 8.00
C ALA A 150 -16.07 -11.84 8.71
N GLY A 151 -15.33 -10.90 8.20
CA GLY A 151 -13.92 -10.75 8.54
C GLY A 151 -13.58 -9.64 9.55
N THR A 152 -14.30 -9.43 10.63
CA THR A 152 -13.76 -8.61 11.72
C THR A 152 -12.75 -9.41 12.52
N VAL A 153 -11.53 -8.87 12.68
CA VAL A 153 -10.57 -9.42 13.64
C VAL A 153 -11.19 -9.35 15.03
N ALA A 154 -11.37 -10.49 15.68
CA ALA A 154 -12.04 -10.59 16.97
C ALA A 154 -11.23 -9.89 18.06
N LYS A 155 -11.90 -9.43 19.12
CA LYS A 155 -11.25 -8.71 20.22
C LYS A 155 -10.21 -9.58 20.92
N ASP A 156 -10.50 -10.83 21.12
CA ASP A 156 -9.62 -11.83 21.74
C ASP A 156 -8.37 -12.10 20.89
N GLN A 157 -8.50 -12.10 19.56
CA GLN A 157 -7.35 -12.18 18.66
C GLN A 157 -6.44 -10.95 18.76
N ILE A 158 -7.02 -9.75 18.91
CA ILE A 158 -6.25 -8.51 19.12
C ILE A 158 -5.48 -8.60 20.43
N GLU A 159 -6.13 -9.02 21.51
CA GLU A 159 -5.48 -9.18 22.82
C GLU A 159 -4.38 -10.25 22.80
N ALA A 160 -4.64 -11.41 22.21
CA ALA A 160 -3.65 -12.46 22.03
C ALA A 160 -2.45 -11.99 21.18
N SER A 161 -2.70 -11.15 20.18
CA SER A 161 -1.64 -10.54 19.35
C SER A 161 -0.75 -9.61 20.16
N ILE A 162 -1.35 -8.79 21.02
CA ILE A 162 -0.59 -7.90 21.92
C ILE A 162 0.20 -8.72 22.92
N ASP A 163 -0.37 -9.80 23.48
CA ASP A 163 0.33 -10.72 24.37
C ASP A 163 1.54 -11.37 23.69
N TYR A 164 1.37 -11.84 22.46
CA TYR A 164 2.47 -12.41 21.68
C TYR A 164 3.60 -11.43 21.45
N ILE A 165 3.28 -10.19 21.02
CA ILE A 165 4.26 -9.12 20.80
C ILE A 165 4.97 -8.77 22.10
N ALA A 166 4.24 -8.65 23.21
CA ALA A 166 4.79 -8.33 24.53
C ALA A 166 5.71 -9.42 25.08
N GLY A 167 5.38 -10.69 24.81
CA GLY A 167 6.17 -11.85 25.23
C GLY A 167 7.44 -12.09 24.40
N ASN A 168 7.55 -11.51 23.21
CA ASN A 168 8.69 -11.71 22.32
C ASN A 168 9.59 -10.46 22.28
N GLN A 169 10.68 -10.49 23.04
CA GLN A 169 11.60 -9.35 23.22
C GLN A 169 12.43 -9.02 21.96
N ASP A 170 12.49 -9.91 20.98
CA ASP A 170 13.19 -9.67 19.70
C ASP A 170 12.38 -8.79 18.73
N ILE A 171 11.07 -8.61 18.96
CA ILE A 171 10.22 -7.77 18.11
C ILE A 171 10.48 -6.29 18.41
N GLU A 172 11.16 -5.61 17.51
CA GLU A 172 11.48 -4.18 17.62
C GLU A 172 10.56 -3.29 16.75
N ASP A 173 9.91 -3.86 15.71
CA ASP A 173 9.10 -3.14 14.72
C ASP A 173 7.72 -3.79 14.56
N VAL A 174 6.67 -3.01 14.79
CA VAL A 174 5.28 -3.45 14.63
C VAL A 174 4.61 -2.57 13.59
N LEU A 175 4.14 -3.19 12.49
CA LEU A 175 3.33 -2.54 11.47
C LEU A 175 1.84 -2.90 11.67
N LEU A 176 1.03 -1.94 12.12
CA LEU A 176 -0.42 -2.07 12.07
C LEU A 176 -0.91 -1.99 10.63
N SER A 177 -1.70 -2.97 10.23
CA SER A 177 -2.26 -3.11 8.87
C SER A 177 -3.52 -3.99 8.90
N GLY A 178 -3.82 -4.69 7.81
CA GLY A 178 -4.96 -5.59 7.68
C GLY A 178 -5.75 -5.28 6.42
N GLY A 179 -7.01 -4.88 6.54
CA GLY A 179 -7.68 -3.97 5.65
C GLY A 179 -7.02 -2.61 5.83
N ASP A 180 -7.68 -1.71 6.50
CA ASP A 180 -7.07 -0.41 6.83
C ASP A 180 -7.31 -0.09 8.31
N PRO A 181 -6.26 0.09 9.12
CA PRO A 181 -6.39 0.39 10.56
C PRO A 181 -7.16 1.67 10.85
N LEU A 182 -7.09 2.67 9.96
CA LEU A 182 -7.74 3.96 10.16
C LEU A 182 -9.27 3.90 9.96
N THR A 183 -9.83 2.73 9.58
CA THR A 183 -11.27 2.50 9.63
C THR A 183 -11.82 2.36 11.05
N PHE A 184 -10.96 2.18 12.04
CA PHE A 184 -11.36 2.17 13.45
C PHE A 184 -11.63 3.59 13.94
N THR A 185 -12.45 3.70 15.00
CA THR A 185 -12.58 4.96 15.75
C THR A 185 -11.30 5.28 16.50
N ASP A 186 -11.15 6.53 16.90
CA ASP A 186 -9.96 6.97 17.65
C ASP A 186 -9.85 6.25 19.00
N GLU A 187 -10.97 5.99 19.68
CA GLU A 187 -11.00 5.27 20.96
C GLU A 187 -10.47 3.84 20.81
N ARG A 188 -10.82 3.16 19.71
CA ARG A 188 -10.35 1.79 19.47
C ARG A 188 -8.87 1.76 19.13
N LEU A 189 -8.40 2.71 18.32
CA LEU A 189 -6.97 2.85 18.02
C LEU A 189 -6.17 3.25 19.27
N ASP A 190 -6.68 4.20 20.08
CA ASP A 190 -6.05 4.63 21.34
C ASP A 190 -5.87 3.44 22.29
N HIS A 191 -6.88 2.57 22.40
CA HIS A 191 -6.80 1.35 23.21
C HIS A 191 -5.70 0.40 22.70
N ILE A 192 -5.69 0.06 21.40
CA ILE A 192 -4.72 -0.89 20.82
C ILE A 192 -3.29 -0.35 20.97
N LEU A 193 -3.09 0.91 20.58
CA LEU A 193 -1.76 1.54 20.65
C LEU A 193 -1.29 1.72 22.10
N GLY A 194 -2.22 2.07 23.00
CA GLY A 194 -1.95 2.20 24.43
C GLY A 194 -1.53 0.87 25.06
N GLU A 195 -2.25 -0.22 24.78
CA GLU A 195 -1.89 -1.55 25.27
C GLU A 195 -0.56 -2.04 24.70
N LEU A 196 -0.29 -1.82 23.41
CA LEU A 196 1.04 -2.10 22.85
C LEU A 196 2.15 -1.35 23.56
N ARG A 197 2.00 -0.05 23.77
CA ARG A 197 3.02 0.76 24.46
C ARG A 197 3.22 0.39 25.93
N ARG A 198 2.14 0.01 26.60
CA ARG A 198 2.18 -0.39 28.02
C ARG A 198 2.81 -1.77 28.20
N ARG A 199 2.47 -2.76 27.34
CA ARG A 199 2.82 -4.18 27.51
C ARG A 199 4.09 -4.57 26.75
N ALA A 200 4.39 -3.86 25.63
CA ALA A 200 5.56 -4.11 24.80
C ALA A 200 6.46 -2.85 24.69
N PRO A 201 7.03 -2.35 25.80
CA PRO A 201 7.87 -1.13 25.79
C PRO A 201 9.16 -1.29 24.99
N HIS A 202 9.59 -2.53 24.70
CA HIS A 202 10.75 -2.87 23.89
C HIS A 202 10.51 -2.61 22.38
N VAL A 203 9.25 -2.47 21.95
CA VAL A 203 8.94 -2.12 20.55
C VAL A 203 9.39 -0.69 20.27
N ARG A 204 10.45 -0.58 19.49
CA ARG A 204 11.11 0.70 19.18
C ARG A 204 10.41 1.44 18.05
N PHE A 205 9.88 0.72 17.06
CA PHE A 205 9.30 1.28 15.85
C PHE A 205 7.86 0.81 15.67
N LEU A 206 6.91 1.73 15.83
CA LEU A 206 5.48 1.49 15.66
C LEU A 206 5.01 2.31 14.46
N ARG A 207 4.44 1.64 13.49
CA ARG A 207 4.02 2.25 12.23
C ARG A 207 2.67 1.73 11.76
N ILE A 208 2.02 2.54 10.94
CA ILE A 208 0.70 2.24 10.37
C ILE A 208 0.82 2.24 8.84
N GLY A 209 0.25 1.21 8.21
CA GLY A 209 0.03 1.19 6.77
C GLY A 209 -1.43 1.54 6.49
N SER A 210 -1.68 2.62 5.76
CA SER A 210 -3.04 3.07 5.47
C SER A 210 -3.15 3.68 4.08
N ARG A 211 -4.21 3.29 3.37
CA ARG A 211 -4.65 3.97 2.15
C ARG A 211 -5.80 4.94 2.40
N MET A 212 -6.44 4.83 3.57
CA MET A 212 -7.57 5.69 3.94
C MET A 212 -7.17 7.18 4.01
N VAL A 213 -5.92 7.49 4.35
CA VAL A 213 -5.35 8.85 4.28
C VAL A 213 -5.55 9.46 2.89
N VAL A 214 -5.48 8.65 1.83
CA VAL A 214 -5.64 9.07 0.42
C VAL A 214 -7.09 8.97 -0.03
N GLN A 215 -7.73 7.85 0.28
CA GLN A 215 -9.09 7.52 -0.19
C GLN A 215 -10.18 8.32 0.54
N MET A 216 -9.88 8.81 1.73
CA MET A 216 -10.79 9.58 2.60
C MET A 216 -9.97 10.50 3.52
N PRO A 217 -9.36 11.58 2.96
CA PRO A 217 -8.42 12.43 3.72
C PRO A 217 -9.02 13.04 4.98
N THR A 218 -10.34 13.26 5.02
CA THR A 218 -11.07 13.78 6.19
C THR A 218 -10.98 12.88 7.41
N ARG A 219 -10.54 11.61 7.27
CA ARG A 219 -10.22 10.74 8.41
C ARG A 219 -9.06 11.28 9.25
N VAL A 220 -8.17 12.04 8.63
CA VAL A 220 -7.03 12.65 9.32
C VAL A 220 -7.50 13.95 9.99
N THR A 221 -7.80 13.86 11.27
CA THR A 221 -8.22 14.98 12.11
C THR A 221 -7.09 15.40 13.06
N PRO A 222 -7.15 16.59 13.65
CA PRO A 222 -6.20 17.00 14.71
C PRO A 222 -6.21 16.03 15.90
N GLU A 223 -7.38 15.51 16.29
CA GLU A 223 -7.56 14.56 17.38
C GLU A 223 -6.87 13.23 17.10
N LEU A 224 -7.05 12.69 15.89
CA LEU A 224 -6.31 11.51 15.44
C LEU A 224 -4.80 11.75 15.53
N CYS A 225 -4.32 12.86 15.00
CA CYS A 225 -2.88 13.17 14.99
C CYS A 225 -2.33 13.29 16.43
N ALA A 226 -3.03 13.95 17.33
CA ALA A 226 -2.65 14.07 18.72
C ALA A 226 -2.63 12.70 19.45
N MET A 227 -3.59 11.83 19.15
CA MET A 227 -3.63 10.47 19.71
C MET A 227 -2.46 9.63 19.19
N LEU A 228 -2.13 9.71 17.89
CA LEU A 228 -1.00 8.99 17.30
C LEU A 228 0.36 9.49 17.88
N GLU A 229 0.51 10.79 18.08
CA GLU A 229 1.66 11.41 18.74
C GLU A 229 1.80 10.93 20.19
N LYS A 230 0.70 10.95 20.99
CA LYS A 230 0.63 10.42 22.36
C LYS A 230 1.22 9.01 22.45
N HIS A 231 0.89 8.14 21.51
CA HIS A 231 1.39 6.76 21.47
C HIS A 231 2.71 6.60 20.73
N ARG A 232 3.35 7.70 20.33
CA ARG A 232 4.64 7.69 19.63
C ARG A 232 4.60 6.77 18.39
N VAL A 233 3.58 6.94 17.53
CA VAL A 233 3.60 6.33 16.21
C VAL A 233 4.66 7.04 15.39
N GLN A 234 5.71 6.32 14.98
CA GLN A 234 6.84 6.95 14.31
C GLN A 234 6.63 7.14 12.81
N MET A 235 5.82 6.31 12.18
CA MET A 235 5.67 6.39 10.71
C MET A 235 4.27 5.97 10.26
N ILE A 236 3.76 6.70 9.27
CA ILE A 236 2.61 6.27 8.47
C ILE A 236 3.07 6.05 7.04
N ASN A 237 2.90 4.83 6.53
CA ASN A 237 3.05 4.53 5.11
C ASN A 237 1.70 4.69 4.42
N ILE A 238 1.61 5.67 3.52
CA ILE A 238 0.44 5.83 2.66
C ILE A 238 0.63 5.11 1.33
N HIS A 239 -0.49 4.85 0.65
CA HIS A 239 -0.48 4.16 -0.64
C HIS A 239 -1.16 5.04 -1.69
N ILE A 240 -0.40 5.44 -2.71
CA ILE A 240 -0.84 6.22 -3.87
C ILE A 240 -0.29 5.54 -5.12
N ASP A 241 -1.13 5.28 -6.12
CA ASP A 241 -0.68 4.67 -7.38
C ASP A 241 -0.67 5.63 -8.56
N HIS A 242 -1.33 6.80 -8.44
CA HIS A 242 -1.36 7.76 -9.54
C HIS A 242 -1.35 9.21 -9.03
N PRO A 243 -0.68 10.17 -9.72
CA PRO A 243 -0.63 11.58 -9.33
C PRO A 243 -2.01 12.23 -9.13
N LYS A 244 -3.03 11.80 -9.87
CA LYS A 244 -4.43 12.29 -9.71
C LYS A 244 -5.00 12.06 -8.31
N GLU A 245 -4.43 11.16 -7.52
CA GLU A 245 -4.84 10.91 -6.12
C GLU A 245 -4.30 11.98 -5.17
N ILE A 246 -3.30 12.78 -5.59
CA ILE A 246 -2.68 13.82 -4.77
C ILE A 246 -3.50 15.11 -4.87
N THR A 247 -4.58 15.16 -4.11
CA THR A 247 -5.49 16.30 -4.04
C THR A 247 -4.97 17.41 -3.11
N PRO A 248 -5.48 18.67 -3.23
CA PRO A 248 -5.17 19.73 -2.25
C PRO A 248 -5.49 19.31 -0.82
N LEU A 249 -6.65 18.68 -0.59
CA LEU A 249 -7.05 18.19 0.72
C LEU A 249 -6.07 17.14 1.28
N LEU A 250 -5.60 16.20 0.45
CA LEU A 250 -4.58 15.25 0.87
C LEU A 250 -3.31 15.97 1.35
N ARG A 251 -2.84 16.97 0.60
CA ARG A 251 -1.64 17.76 0.96
C ARG A 251 -1.80 18.44 2.33
N GLU A 252 -2.98 18.96 2.63
CA GLU A 252 -3.28 19.56 3.94
C GLU A 252 -3.27 18.54 5.08
N ARG A 253 -3.88 17.37 4.85
CA ARG A 253 -3.94 16.29 5.85
C ARG A 253 -2.56 15.66 6.12
N VAL A 254 -1.73 15.53 5.09
CA VAL A 254 -0.32 15.14 5.23
C VAL A 254 0.43 16.11 6.15
N LYS A 255 0.22 17.43 6.00
CA LYS A 255 0.82 18.43 6.89
C LYS A 255 0.38 18.30 8.35
N LEU A 256 -0.87 17.87 8.61
CA LEU A 256 -1.33 17.61 9.99
C LEU A 256 -0.55 16.44 10.61
N ILE A 257 -0.39 15.34 9.88
CA ILE A 257 0.39 14.19 10.32
C ILE A 257 1.85 14.58 10.61
N GLN A 258 2.45 15.35 9.72
CA GLN A 258 3.84 15.82 9.89
C GLN A 258 4.03 16.76 11.09
N LYS A 259 3.04 17.63 11.36
CA LYS A 259 3.05 18.49 12.55
C LYS A 259 3.03 17.70 13.86
N ALA A 260 2.46 16.51 13.88
CA ALA A 260 2.52 15.57 15.00
C ALA A 260 3.85 14.80 15.07
N GLY A 261 4.89 15.20 14.31
CA GLY A 261 6.21 14.57 14.34
C GLY A 261 6.27 13.18 13.70
N ILE A 262 5.26 12.79 12.94
CA ILE A 262 5.15 11.45 12.33
C ILE A 262 5.78 11.46 10.94
N MET A 263 6.76 10.58 10.72
CA MET A 263 7.36 10.37 9.39
C MET A 263 6.34 9.79 8.41
N MET A 264 6.45 10.17 7.13
CA MET A 264 5.58 9.65 6.10
C MET A 264 6.36 9.01 4.97
N GLY A 265 5.93 7.81 4.59
CA GLY A 265 6.44 7.07 3.45
C GLY A 265 5.34 6.78 2.43
N LEU A 266 5.69 6.83 1.15
CA LEU A 266 4.83 6.37 0.06
C LEU A 266 5.22 4.96 -0.33
N GLN A 267 4.23 4.08 -0.41
CA GLN A 267 4.32 2.83 -1.16
C GLN A 267 3.33 2.87 -2.33
N THR A 268 3.71 2.23 -3.43
CA THR A 268 2.88 2.10 -4.62
C THR A 268 3.05 0.73 -5.23
N VAL A 269 2.07 0.26 -5.99
CA VAL A 269 2.16 -0.96 -6.81
C VAL A 269 2.32 -0.55 -8.27
N CYS A 270 3.24 -1.18 -8.99
CA CYS A 270 3.38 -0.98 -10.42
C CYS A 270 2.23 -1.71 -11.13
N LEU A 271 1.28 -0.94 -11.68
CA LEU A 271 0.03 -1.42 -12.24
C LEU A 271 -0.05 -1.07 -13.72
N LYS A 272 -0.25 -2.09 -14.57
CA LYS A 272 -0.45 -1.92 -16.01
C LYS A 272 -1.65 -1.02 -16.29
N GLY A 273 -1.44 0.00 -17.13
CA GLY A 273 -2.47 0.96 -17.50
C GLY A 273 -2.75 2.06 -16.46
N VAL A 274 -2.09 2.01 -15.29
CA VAL A 274 -2.25 3.01 -14.22
C VAL A 274 -1.00 3.86 -14.09
N ASN A 275 0.16 3.23 -13.83
CA ASN A 275 1.41 3.93 -13.57
C ASN A 275 2.65 3.26 -14.19
N ASP A 276 2.48 2.45 -15.22
CA ASP A 276 3.53 1.71 -15.91
C ASP A 276 4.30 2.55 -16.97
N SER A 277 4.33 3.89 -16.76
CA SER A 277 5.15 4.81 -17.55
C SER A 277 6.11 5.62 -16.68
N VAL A 278 7.26 6.01 -17.26
CA VAL A 278 8.27 6.81 -16.56
C VAL A 278 7.70 8.17 -16.17
N GLU A 279 6.90 8.78 -17.04
CA GLU A 279 6.31 10.10 -16.85
C GLU A 279 5.36 10.11 -15.66
N VAL A 280 4.47 9.12 -15.55
CA VAL A 280 3.52 9.01 -14.45
C VAL A 280 4.24 8.73 -13.12
N MET A 281 5.19 7.80 -13.10
CA MET A 281 5.97 7.52 -11.89
C MET A 281 6.83 8.71 -11.46
N ARG A 282 7.46 9.39 -12.42
CA ARG A 282 8.22 10.61 -12.13
C ARG A 282 7.34 11.67 -11.46
N GLU A 283 6.17 11.94 -12.04
CA GLU A 283 5.24 12.92 -11.51
C GLU A 283 4.74 12.53 -10.12
N LEU A 284 4.37 11.24 -9.93
CA LEU A 284 3.94 10.71 -8.64
C LEU A 284 5.01 10.94 -7.56
N PHE A 285 6.25 10.58 -7.84
CA PHE A 285 7.32 10.64 -6.84
C PHE A 285 7.78 12.08 -6.57
N MET A 286 7.79 12.93 -7.58
CA MET A 286 8.11 14.36 -7.39
C MET A 286 7.04 15.05 -6.56
N GLN A 287 5.76 14.87 -6.87
CA GLN A 287 4.68 15.42 -6.05
C GLN A 287 4.67 14.86 -4.62
N SER A 288 5.04 13.59 -4.45
CA SER A 288 5.13 12.98 -3.13
C SER A 288 6.21 13.61 -2.27
N ILE A 289 7.43 13.79 -2.82
CA ILE A 289 8.52 14.42 -2.07
C ILE A 289 8.25 15.90 -1.79
N GLU A 290 7.59 16.63 -2.71
CA GLU A 290 7.15 18.01 -2.51
C GLU A 290 6.20 18.16 -1.33
N MET A 291 5.31 17.20 -1.09
CA MET A 291 4.45 17.21 0.11
C MET A 291 5.11 16.58 1.35
N GLY A 292 6.41 16.24 1.28
CA GLY A 292 7.17 15.68 2.39
C GLY A 292 6.87 14.21 2.69
N VAL A 293 6.38 13.46 1.70
CA VAL A 293 6.18 12.00 1.77
C VAL A 293 7.26 11.33 0.94
N ARG A 294 8.13 10.56 1.60
CA ARG A 294 9.25 9.91 0.91
C ARG A 294 8.79 8.66 0.16
N PRO A 295 9.02 8.56 -1.17
CA PRO A 295 8.85 7.31 -1.90
C PRO A 295 9.70 6.19 -1.29
N TYR A 296 9.03 5.10 -0.89
CA TYR A 296 9.65 4.02 -0.12
C TYR A 296 9.80 2.76 -0.98
N TYR A 297 8.67 2.16 -1.41
CA TYR A 297 8.67 0.98 -2.26
C TYR A 297 7.77 1.15 -3.49
N VAL A 298 8.22 0.58 -4.62
CA VAL A 298 7.38 0.19 -5.75
C VAL A 298 7.30 -1.32 -5.76
N TYR A 299 6.12 -1.85 -5.50
CA TYR A 299 5.85 -3.29 -5.53
C TYR A 299 5.55 -3.75 -6.95
N SER A 300 6.04 -4.91 -7.34
CA SER A 300 5.42 -5.67 -8.44
C SER A 300 3.98 -6.02 -8.05
N THR A 301 3.08 -6.06 -9.03
CA THR A 301 1.74 -6.61 -8.79
C THR A 301 1.86 -8.08 -8.40
N ASP A 302 1.20 -8.47 -7.30
CA ASP A 302 1.17 -9.84 -6.83
C ASP A 302 0.31 -10.73 -7.75
N MET A 303 0.70 -12.01 -7.87
CA MET A 303 -0.02 -13.01 -8.65
C MET A 303 -1.24 -13.55 -7.88
N VAL A 304 -2.04 -12.65 -7.30
CA VAL A 304 -3.28 -13.02 -6.64
C VAL A 304 -4.41 -13.17 -7.66
N GLU A 305 -5.37 -14.01 -7.31
CA GLU A 305 -6.53 -14.26 -8.15
C GLU A 305 -7.29 -12.96 -8.46
N GLY A 306 -7.59 -12.70 -9.73
CA GLY A 306 -8.28 -11.50 -10.18
C GLY A 306 -7.43 -10.23 -10.21
N ALA A 307 -6.10 -10.30 -10.10
CA ALA A 307 -5.21 -9.13 -10.22
C ALA A 307 -4.21 -9.23 -11.38
N HIS A 308 -4.16 -10.37 -12.08
CA HIS A 308 -3.15 -10.66 -13.10
C HIS A 308 -3.12 -9.68 -14.29
N HIS A 309 -4.25 -9.06 -14.62
CA HIS A 309 -4.33 -8.08 -15.71
C HIS A 309 -3.58 -6.77 -15.39
N PHE A 310 -3.25 -6.52 -14.13
CA PHE A 310 -2.41 -5.40 -13.70
C PHE A 310 -0.91 -5.70 -13.74
N ILE A 311 -0.50 -6.95 -14.01
CA ILE A 311 0.91 -7.32 -13.94
C ILE A 311 1.72 -6.58 -14.99
N VAL A 312 2.77 -5.91 -14.54
CA VAL A 312 3.81 -5.31 -15.35
C VAL A 312 5.01 -6.26 -15.36
N PRO A 313 5.54 -6.67 -16.54
CA PRO A 313 6.72 -7.55 -16.59
C PRO A 313 7.91 -6.95 -15.85
N HIS A 314 8.68 -7.78 -15.13
CA HIS A 314 9.84 -7.32 -14.36
C HIS A 314 10.87 -6.56 -15.21
N ARG A 315 11.06 -6.95 -16.49
CA ARG A 315 11.89 -6.19 -17.43
C ARG A 315 11.40 -4.75 -17.58
N ARG A 316 10.09 -4.54 -17.69
CA ARG A 316 9.52 -3.19 -17.77
C ARG A 316 9.74 -2.41 -16.48
N MET A 317 9.63 -3.07 -15.32
CA MET A 317 9.95 -2.42 -14.04
C MET A 317 11.41 -1.97 -13.96
N LEU A 318 12.35 -2.75 -14.47
CA LEU A 318 13.76 -2.34 -14.58
C LEU A 318 13.93 -1.11 -15.48
N GLU A 319 13.24 -1.07 -16.62
CA GLU A 319 13.24 0.09 -17.53
C GLU A 319 12.67 1.34 -16.85
N LEU A 320 11.58 1.20 -16.08
CA LEU A 320 11.00 2.29 -15.30
C LEU A 320 12.00 2.80 -14.25
N TYR A 321 12.66 1.92 -13.52
CA TYR A 321 13.69 2.30 -12.55
C TYR A 321 14.83 3.06 -13.20
N GLU A 322 15.34 2.62 -14.34
CA GLU A 322 16.41 3.29 -15.11
C GLU A 322 15.96 4.65 -15.64
N GLY A 323 14.70 4.80 -16.02
CA GLY A 323 14.09 6.07 -16.43
C GLY A 323 13.92 7.09 -15.30
N LEU A 324 14.01 6.64 -14.05
CA LEU A 324 13.89 7.51 -12.86
C LEU A 324 15.25 7.84 -12.26
N ARG A 325 16.10 6.83 -12.07
CA ARG A 325 17.38 6.99 -11.38
C ARG A 325 18.34 7.89 -12.17
N GLY A 326 18.73 9.00 -11.53
CA GLY A 326 19.60 10.02 -12.13
C GLY A 326 18.84 11.09 -12.94
N TRP A 327 17.51 10.90 -13.15
CA TRP A 327 16.65 11.85 -13.86
C TRP A 327 15.73 12.65 -12.94
N ILE A 328 15.51 12.15 -11.72
CA ILE A 328 14.77 12.86 -10.66
C ILE A 328 15.64 12.99 -9.42
N SER A 329 15.15 13.75 -8.43
CA SER A 329 15.85 13.91 -7.15
C SER A 329 16.14 12.56 -6.50
N GLY A 330 17.35 12.34 -5.98
CA GLY A 330 17.73 11.08 -5.34
C GLY A 330 16.78 10.61 -4.23
N PRO A 331 16.34 11.49 -3.30
CA PRO A 331 15.34 11.13 -2.30
C PRO A 331 13.97 10.70 -2.87
N ALA A 332 13.65 11.07 -4.10
CA ALA A 332 12.41 10.72 -4.79
C ALA A 332 12.45 9.34 -5.46
N VAL A 333 13.64 8.70 -5.56
CA VAL A 333 13.77 7.37 -6.18
C VAL A 333 13.48 6.27 -5.14
N PRO A 334 12.37 5.49 -5.27
CA PRO A 334 12.05 4.39 -4.37
C PRO A 334 12.86 3.12 -4.68
N THR A 335 12.80 2.15 -3.79
CA THR A 335 13.27 0.79 -4.07
C THR A 335 12.17 -0.01 -4.78
N PHE A 336 12.47 -0.56 -5.94
CA PHE A 336 11.58 -1.49 -6.65
C PHE A 336 11.76 -2.89 -6.08
N ILE A 337 10.66 -3.57 -5.79
CA ILE A 337 10.68 -4.89 -5.15
C ILE A 337 9.61 -5.82 -5.75
N VAL A 338 9.86 -7.11 -5.64
CA VAL A 338 8.86 -8.17 -5.75
C VAL A 338 8.73 -8.88 -4.41
N ASP A 339 7.51 -9.18 -4.02
CA ASP A 339 7.27 -10.08 -2.89
C ASP A 339 7.43 -11.53 -3.37
N GLY A 340 8.39 -12.24 -2.79
CA GLY A 340 8.68 -13.63 -3.12
C GLY A 340 7.50 -14.54 -2.78
N MET A 341 7.10 -15.39 -3.72
CA MET A 341 5.99 -16.33 -3.54
C MET A 341 6.22 -17.24 -2.33
N GLY A 342 5.13 -17.60 -1.62
CA GLY A 342 5.22 -18.54 -0.50
C GLY A 342 6.05 -18.04 0.69
N GLY A 343 6.12 -16.74 0.92
CA GLY A 343 6.76 -16.22 2.12
C GLY A 343 8.26 -15.90 1.99
N LEU A 344 8.83 -15.91 0.79
CA LEU A 344 10.27 -15.66 0.57
C LEU A 344 10.70 -14.20 0.86
N GLY A 345 9.76 -13.32 1.23
CA GLY A 345 10.06 -11.95 1.60
C GLY A 345 10.25 -11.01 0.41
N LYS A 346 10.78 -9.81 0.70
CA LYS A 346 10.91 -8.72 -0.27
C LYS A 346 12.25 -8.79 -0.99
N LEU A 347 12.19 -8.99 -2.31
CA LEU A 347 13.35 -9.12 -3.19
C LEU A 347 13.50 -7.83 -4.02
N PRO A 348 14.62 -7.08 -3.91
CA PRO A 348 14.86 -5.91 -4.74
C PRO A 348 14.96 -6.25 -6.21
N ILE A 349 14.26 -5.48 -7.06
CA ILE A 349 14.38 -5.51 -8.52
C ILE A 349 15.09 -4.23 -8.95
N ILE A 350 16.41 -4.30 -9.03
CA ILE A 350 17.25 -3.18 -9.49
C ILE A 350 18.22 -3.66 -10.55
N PRO A 351 18.58 -2.82 -11.55
CA PRO A 351 19.59 -3.18 -12.54
C PRO A 351 20.95 -3.38 -11.90
N SER A 352 21.75 -4.29 -12.46
CA SER A 352 23.16 -4.39 -12.10
C SER A 352 23.93 -3.22 -12.72
N TYR A 353 24.39 -2.31 -11.89
CA TYR A 353 25.20 -1.16 -12.30
C TYR A 353 26.69 -1.41 -12.19
N VAL A 354 27.10 -2.44 -11.47
CA VAL A 354 28.50 -2.75 -11.17
C VAL A 354 28.83 -4.16 -11.65
N ARG A 355 29.93 -4.29 -12.37
CA ARG A 355 30.53 -5.57 -12.77
C ARG A 355 31.98 -5.56 -12.42
N GLU A 356 32.46 -6.64 -11.84
CA GLU A 356 33.86 -6.86 -11.59
C GLU A 356 34.42 -7.84 -12.64
N GLU A 357 35.52 -7.48 -13.28
CA GLU A 357 36.17 -8.28 -14.31
C GLU A 357 37.65 -8.45 -13.96
N ALA A 358 38.15 -9.68 -14.04
CA ALA A 358 39.56 -9.95 -13.86
C ALA A 358 40.39 -9.24 -14.95
N ARG A 359 41.51 -8.63 -14.55
CA ARG A 359 42.44 -8.03 -15.51
C ARG A 359 43.16 -9.12 -16.30
N PRO A 360 43.36 -8.93 -17.63
CA PRO A 360 44.00 -9.92 -18.47
C PRO A 360 45.43 -10.29 -18.04
N ASP A 361 46.14 -9.36 -17.38
CA ASP A 361 47.51 -9.51 -16.90
C ASP A 361 47.61 -10.22 -15.51
N GLY A 362 46.46 -10.62 -14.92
CA GLY A 362 46.40 -11.25 -13.61
C GLY A 362 46.71 -10.32 -12.43
N SER A 363 46.83 -9.01 -12.65
CA SER A 363 47.19 -8.01 -11.61
C SER A 363 45.98 -7.63 -10.68
N GLY A 364 44.87 -8.33 -10.77
CA GLY A 364 43.68 -8.05 -9.95
C GLY A 364 42.40 -7.88 -10.79
N THR A 365 41.48 -7.07 -10.30
CA THR A 365 40.18 -6.81 -10.95
C THR A 365 39.98 -5.36 -11.34
N THR A 366 39.15 -5.14 -12.34
CA THR A 366 38.64 -3.82 -12.73
C THR A 366 37.13 -3.80 -12.47
N VAL A 367 36.66 -2.75 -11.83
CA VAL A 367 35.23 -2.53 -11.60
C VAL A 367 34.68 -1.65 -12.71
N LYS A 368 33.76 -2.16 -13.50
CA LYS A 368 33.01 -1.42 -14.51
C LYS A 368 31.67 -0.98 -13.94
N CYS A 369 31.45 0.33 -13.88
CA CYS A 369 30.19 0.92 -13.41
C CYS A 369 29.45 1.58 -14.57
N ARG A 370 28.16 1.27 -14.71
CA ARG A 370 27.29 1.92 -15.68
C ARG A 370 26.59 3.10 -15.02
N ASN A 371 26.76 4.31 -15.56
CA ASN A 371 26.06 5.49 -15.05
C ASN A 371 24.62 5.59 -15.60
N TYR A 372 23.85 6.62 -15.17
CA TYR A 372 22.46 6.83 -15.58
C TYR A 372 22.25 7.12 -17.07
N LYS A 373 23.30 7.57 -17.78
CA LYS A 373 23.31 7.76 -19.25
C LYS A 373 23.70 6.50 -20.02
N GLY A 374 23.92 5.37 -19.32
CA GLY A 374 24.38 4.13 -19.92
C GLY A 374 25.88 4.06 -20.22
N MET A 375 26.64 5.11 -19.89
CA MET A 375 28.11 5.13 -20.12
C MET A 375 28.78 4.26 -19.06
N THR A 376 29.76 3.46 -19.50
CA THR A 376 30.61 2.67 -18.61
C THR A 376 31.80 3.51 -18.12
N VAL A 377 32.01 3.49 -16.82
CA VAL A 377 33.14 4.10 -16.13
C VAL A 377 33.96 2.97 -15.52
N GLU A 378 35.23 2.92 -15.82
CA GLU A 378 36.15 1.97 -15.19
C GLU A 378 36.78 2.58 -13.95
N MET A 379 36.77 1.81 -12.87
CA MET A 379 37.45 2.18 -11.62
C MET A 379 38.47 1.10 -11.26
N PRO A 380 39.61 1.45 -10.64
CA PRO A 380 40.50 0.44 -10.08
C PRO A 380 39.70 -0.44 -9.08
N GLY A 381 39.83 -1.75 -9.20
CA GLY A 381 39.30 -2.69 -8.21
C GLY A 381 39.94 -2.40 -6.85
N LEU A 382 39.13 -2.28 -5.81
CA LEU A 382 39.57 -1.94 -4.46
C LEU A 382 40.17 -3.14 -3.72
N GLY A 383 40.93 -3.99 -4.41
CA GLY A 383 41.74 -5.01 -3.75
C GLY A 383 41.06 -6.37 -3.56
N GLN A 384 41.90 -7.35 -3.30
CA GLN A 384 41.60 -8.78 -3.32
C GLN A 384 40.78 -9.30 -2.13
N ASP A 385 40.28 -8.48 -1.19
CA ASP A 385 39.80 -8.93 0.12
C ASP A 385 38.34 -8.59 0.45
N PHE A 386 37.48 -8.37 -0.54
CA PHE A 386 36.03 -8.39 -0.29
C PHE A 386 35.44 -9.78 -0.55
N SER A 387 35.93 -10.78 0.13
CA SER A 387 35.15 -11.98 0.34
C SER A 387 34.00 -11.64 1.30
N LEU A 388 32.78 -11.54 0.76
CA LEU A 388 31.58 -11.53 1.61
C LEU A 388 31.67 -12.75 2.51
N PRO A 389 31.43 -12.62 3.84
CA PRO A 389 31.38 -13.78 4.70
C PRO A 389 30.34 -14.74 4.13
N THR A 390 30.76 -15.94 3.77
CA THR A 390 29.86 -17.04 3.41
C THR A 390 28.93 -17.23 4.58
N GLN A 391 27.65 -16.92 4.36
CA GLN A 391 26.62 -17.34 5.34
C GLN A 391 26.70 -18.86 5.42
N SER A 392 27.28 -19.36 6.49
CA SER A 392 27.12 -20.76 6.89
C SER A 392 25.64 -21.00 7.14
N ASN A 393 25.07 -21.91 6.37
CA ASN A 393 23.71 -22.44 6.51
C ASN A 393 23.39 -22.88 7.94
#